data_32f00971d1bd87e43a4cc67be4fcd98f
#
_entry.id   32f00971d1bd87e43a4cc67be4fcd98f
#
_cell.length_a   1.000
_cell.length_b   1.000
_cell.length_c   1.000
_cell.angle_alpha   90.00
_cell.angle_beta   90.00
_cell.angle_gamma   90.00
#
_symmetry.space_group_name_H-M   'P 1'
#
loop_
_entity.id
_entity.type
_entity.pdbx_description
1 polymer ?
#
loop_
_entity_poly.entity_id
_entity_poly.type
_entity_poly.pdbx_seq_one_letter_code
_entity_poly.pdbx_strand_id
1 'polypeptide(L)'
;MEAIILLGHGSRVPEAGKAMTRVAKRLKEKFGYPLVEVCFMSRLGPHFPETLELCVRQGDSRVVVIPYFLHAGLHILLDIPEMMQEEAKKYPQVRLIFGRGLGFDESLVDLVNHCIQASADCSDVREIPLPPREQFPIPPGQAVFVPMDPEEAAVYQKNGTGL
;
A
#
# COMPACT_ATOMS: atom_id res chain seq x y z
N MET A 1 18.12 -14.16 8.91
CA MET A 1 16.70 -14.14 9.32
C MET A 1 15.87 -13.56 8.19
N GLU A 2 14.57 -13.61 8.27
CA GLU A 2 13.69 -13.06 7.25
C GLU A 2 12.86 -11.91 7.82
N ALA A 3 12.91 -10.76 7.18
CA ALA A 3 12.04 -9.63 7.46
C ALA A 3 10.92 -9.51 6.43
N ILE A 4 9.78 -9.03 6.88
CA ILE A 4 8.64 -8.68 6.03
C ILE A 4 8.46 -7.16 6.06
N ILE A 5 8.27 -6.55 4.91
CA ILE A 5 7.90 -5.14 4.78
C ILE A 5 6.53 -5.07 4.11
N LEU A 6 5.56 -4.46 4.77
CA LEU A 6 4.31 -4.07 4.15
C LEU A 6 4.49 -2.68 3.53
N LEU A 7 4.33 -2.58 2.21
CA LEU A 7 4.51 -1.34 1.47
C LEU A 7 3.17 -0.78 1.02
N GLY A 8 2.75 0.34 1.58
CA GLY A 8 1.53 1.04 1.21
C GLY A 8 1.77 2.29 0.37
N HIS A 9 0.68 2.88 -0.12
CA HIS A 9 0.73 4.07 -0.97
C HIS A 9 1.27 5.30 -0.23
N GLY A 10 0.77 5.53 0.98
CA GLY A 10 1.04 6.71 1.77
C GLY A 10 -0.11 7.71 1.77
N SER A 11 -0.09 8.60 2.74
CA SER A 11 -1.11 9.61 2.95
C SER A 11 -0.52 10.86 3.61
N ARG A 12 -1.19 12.01 3.46
CA ARG A 12 -0.93 13.21 4.25
C ARG A 12 -1.62 13.17 5.62
N VAL A 13 -2.54 12.24 5.81
CA VAL A 13 -3.24 12.05 7.09
C VAL A 13 -2.43 11.10 7.96
N PRO A 14 -1.91 11.55 9.12
CA PRO A 14 -1.04 10.72 9.98
C PRO A 14 -1.68 9.40 10.41
N GLU A 15 -2.99 9.42 10.62
CA GLU A 15 -3.75 8.26 11.09
C GLU A 15 -3.98 7.18 10.02
N ALA A 16 -3.81 7.51 8.72
CA ALA A 16 -4.13 6.61 7.62
C ALA A 16 -3.30 5.30 7.63
N GLY A 17 -2.08 5.35 8.19
CA GLY A 17 -1.21 4.18 8.28
C GLY A 17 -1.52 3.23 9.45
N LYS A 18 -2.34 3.61 10.41
CA LYS A 18 -2.57 2.83 11.64
C LYS A 18 -3.14 1.43 11.38
N ALA A 19 -4.04 1.30 10.42
CA ALA A 19 -4.61 0.00 10.07
C ALA A 19 -3.53 -0.99 9.60
N MET A 20 -2.62 -0.53 8.76
CA MET A 20 -1.50 -1.34 8.25
C MET A 20 -0.52 -1.73 9.36
N THR A 21 -0.22 -0.80 10.29
CA THR A 21 0.58 -1.08 11.48
C THR A 21 -0.06 -2.13 12.38
N ARG A 22 -1.39 -2.10 12.52
CA ARG A 22 -2.13 -3.14 13.26
C ARG A 22 -2.03 -4.50 12.56
N VAL A 23 -2.11 -4.54 11.24
CA VAL A 23 -1.90 -5.78 10.46
C VAL A 23 -0.50 -6.32 10.69
N ALA A 24 0.54 -5.49 10.61
CA ALA A 24 1.92 -5.89 10.87
C ALA A 24 2.10 -6.49 12.28
N LYS A 25 1.51 -5.85 13.29
CA LYS A 25 1.52 -6.37 14.67
C LYS A 25 0.84 -7.74 14.74
N ARG A 26 -0.34 -7.89 14.15
CA ARG A 26 -1.09 -9.16 14.19
C ARG A 26 -0.38 -10.28 13.43
N LEU A 27 0.35 -9.97 12.37
CA LEU A 27 1.18 -10.95 11.66
C LEU A 27 2.28 -11.51 12.57
N LYS A 28 2.98 -10.65 13.31
CA LYS A 28 3.97 -11.07 14.32
C LYS A 28 3.34 -11.97 15.38
N GLU A 29 2.23 -11.53 15.96
CA GLU A 29 1.56 -12.25 17.06
C GLU A 29 0.98 -13.61 16.63
N LYS A 30 0.32 -13.65 15.47
CA LYS A 30 -0.45 -14.83 15.05
C LYS A 30 0.40 -15.86 14.33
N PHE A 31 1.41 -15.42 13.56
CA PHE A 31 2.19 -16.31 12.68
C PHE A 31 3.67 -16.39 13.05
N GLY A 32 4.10 -15.63 14.06
CA GLY A 32 5.46 -15.72 14.59
C GLY A 32 6.54 -15.09 13.69
N TYR A 33 6.18 -14.20 12.76
CA TYR A 33 7.17 -13.49 11.98
C TYR A 33 8.06 -12.62 12.89
N PRO A 34 9.39 -12.78 12.83
CA PRO A 34 10.29 -12.10 13.77
C PRO A 34 10.30 -10.58 13.54
N LEU A 35 10.23 -10.15 12.30
CA LEU A 35 10.23 -8.74 11.93
C LEU A 35 9.19 -8.48 10.82
N VAL A 36 8.26 -7.60 11.11
CA VAL A 36 7.29 -7.07 10.13
C VAL A 36 7.23 -5.57 10.29
N GLU A 37 7.67 -4.87 9.29
CA GLU A 37 7.71 -3.41 9.25
C GLU A 37 6.71 -2.85 8.24
N VAL A 38 6.38 -1.58 8.39
CA VAL A 38 5.46 -0.87 7.51
C VAL A 38 6.17 0.32 6.91
N CYS A 39 6.03 0.51 5.61
CA CYS A 39 6.51 1.72 4.94
C CYS A 39 5.55 2.19 3.84
N PHE A 40 5.80 3.37 3.33
CA PHE A 40 4.97 4.02 2.34
C PHE A 40 5.80 4.53 1.16
N MET A 41 5.18 4.53 -0.04
CA MET A 41 5.83 5.03 -1.25
C MET A 41 6.04 6.54 -1.21
N SER A 42 5.10 7.28 -0.62
CA SER A 42 5.07 8.73 -0.67
C SER A 42 4.41 9.35 0.56
N ARG A 43 4.49 10.69 0.67
CA ARG A 43 3.89 11.48 1.74
C ARG A 43 4.57 11.23 3.08
N LEU A 44 3.80 10.94 4.12
CA LEU A 44 4.35 10.65 5.44
C LEU A 44 5.04 9.29 5.45
N GLY A 45 6.23 9.25 6.05
CA GLY A 45 7.00 8.04 6.25
C GLY A 45 6.50 7.14 7.40
N PRO A 46 7.24 6.09 7.70
CA PRO A 46 8.55 5.78 7.14
C PRO A 46 8.48 5.38 5.66
N HIS A 47 9.56 5.63 4.90
CA HIS A 47 9.67 5.25 3.50
C HIS A 47 10.49 3.97 3.32
N PHE A 48 10.48 3.44 2.10
CA PHE A 48 11.12 2.14 1.82
C PHE A 48 12.63 2.11 2.10
N PRO A 49 13.44 3.10 1.69
CA PRO A 49 14.88 3.07 1.93
C PRO A 49 15.26 2.95 3.40
N GLU A 50 14.64 3.74 4.25
CA GLU A 50 14.87 3.77 5.70
C GLU A 50 14.46 2.45 6.36
N THR A 51 13.31 1.91 5.91
CA THR A 51 12.78 0.65 6.44
C THR A 51 13.62 -0.54 6.01
N LEU A 52 14.10 -0.56 4.77
CA LEU A 52 15.04 -1.58 4.30
C LEU A 52 16.36 -1.53 5.08
N GLU A 53 16.91 -0.33 5.29
CA GLU A 53 18.12 -0.16 6.09
C GLU A 53 17.94 -0.69 7.51
N LEU A 54 16.78 -0.45 8.14
CA LEU A 54 16.46 -1.00 9.45
C LEU A 54 16.52 -2.53 9.45
N CYS A 55 15.89 -3.19 8.49
CA CYS A 55 15.92 -4.65 8.36
C CYS A 55 17.36 -5.18 8.19
N VAL A 56 18.14 -4.52 7.34
CA VAL A 56 19.54 -4.90 7.10
C VAL A 56 20.39 -4.77 8.36
N ARG A 57 20.22 -3.69 9.12
CA ARG A 57 20.93 -3.47 10.39
C ARG A 57 20.58 -4.52 11.46
N GLN A 58 19.40 -5.10 11.41
CA GLN A 58 19.00 -6.20 12.29
C GLN A 58 19.56 -7.56 11.86
N GLY A 59 20.32 -7.60 10.78
CA GLY A 59 20.99 -8.81 10.30
C GLY A 59 20.11 -9.70 9.42
N ASP A 60 19.03 -9.18 8.87
CA ASP A 60 18.21 -9.93 7.95
C ASP A 60 18.88 -10.06 6.57
N SER A 61 19.04 -11.29 6.11
CA SER A 61 19.63 -11.62 4.81
C SER A 61 18.58 -11.82 3.72
N ARG A 62 17.31 -11.87 4.08
CA ARG A 62 16.18 -11.98 3.17
C ARG A 62 15.07 -11.03 3.62
N VAL A 63 14.65 -10.16 2.72
CA VAL A 63 13.57 -9.19 2.97
C VAL A 63 12.49 -9.40 1.91
N VAL A 64 11.27 -9.68 2.37
CA VAL A 64 10.09 -9.83 1.49
C VAL A 64 9.22 -8.58 1.61
N VAL A 65 9.04 -7.90 0.49
CA VAL A 65 8.19 -6.70 0.41
C VAL A 65 6.83 -7.09 -0.15
N ILE A 66 5.80 -6.90 0.65
CA ILE A 66 4.41 -7.17 0.27
C ILE A 66 3.74 -5.86 -0.14
N PRO A 67 3.42 -5.66 -1.42
CA PRO A 67 2.63 -4.53 -1.87
C PRO A 67 1.23 -4.56 -1.24
N TYR A 68 0.94 -3.59 -0.37
CA TYR A 68 -0.35 -3.52 0.33
C TYR A 68 -1.37 -2.75 -0.52
N PHE A 69 -1.70 -3.33 -1.67
CA PHE A 69 -2.56 -2.75 -2.70
C PHE A 69 -3.57 -3.80 -3.20
N LEU A 70 -4.78 -3.36 -3.47
CA LEU A 70 -5.84 -4.21 -4.00
C LEU A 70 -5.78 -4.35 -5.53
N HIS A 71 -5.12 -3.42 -6.22
CA HIS A 71 -5.06 -3.38 -7.68
C HIS A 71 -3.61 -3.33 -8.16
N ALA A 72 -3.31 -4.09 -9.20
CA ALA A 72 -2.02 -4.08 -9.88
C ALA A 72 -1.96 -2.95 -10.93
N GLY A 73 -1.82 -1.70 -10.46
CA GLY A 73 -1.59 -0.53 -11.31
C GLY A 73 -0.11 -0.28 -11.59
N LEU A 74 0.21 0.86 -12.23
CA LEU A 74 1.59 1.24 -12.60
C LEU A 74 2.56 1.20 -11.43
N HIS A 75 2.13 1.58 -10.23
CA HIS A 75 2.97 1.50 -9.04
C HIS A 75 3.46 0.09 -8.76
N ILE A 76 2.57 -0.91 -8.88
CA ILE A 76 2.93 -2.32 -8.67
C ILE A 76 3.79 -2.86 -9.82
N LEU A 77 3.46 -2.49 -11.04
CA LEU A 77 4.08 -3.08 -12.23
C LEU A 77 5.45 -2.47 -12.55
N LEU A 78 5.68 -1.21 -12.20
CA LEU A 78 6.85 -0.45 -12.62
C LEU A 78 7.54 0.26 -11.45
N ASP A 79 6.87 1.20 -10.79
CA ASP A 79 7.52 2.12 -9.86
C ASP A 79 8.15 1.42 -8.65
N ILE A 80 7.43 0.47 -8.04
CA ILE A 80 7.94 -0.28 -6.89
C ILE A 80 9.09 -1.21 -7.29
N PRO A 81 9.00 -2.03 -8.35
CA PRO A 81 10.13 -2.81 -8.81
C PRO A 81 11.39 -1.98 -9.11
N GLU A 82 11.24 -0.85 -9.80
CA GLU A 82 12.37 0.04 -10.08
C GLU A 82 13.00 0.59 -8.81
N MET A 83 12.20 1.12 -7.90
CA MET A 83 12.68 1.61 -6.60
C MET A 83 13.40 0.51 -5.82
N MET A 84 12.85 -0.70 -5.78
CA MET A 84 13.46 -1.83 -5.11
C MET A 84 14.78 -2.25 -5.74
N GLN A 85 14.87 -2.24 -7.07
CA GLN A 85 16.11 -2.56 -7.79
C GLN A 85 17.23 -1.54 -7.47
N GLU A 86 16.89 -0.26 -7.40
CA GLU A 86 17.87 0.78 -7.04
C GLU A 86 18.35 0.62 -5.59
N GLU A 87 17.45 0.38 -4.66
CA GLU A 87 17.82 0.17 -3.26
C GLU A 87 18.61 -1.13 -3.06
N ALA A 88 18.29 -2.20 -3.79
CA ALA A 88 18.99 -3.47 -3.71
C ALA A 88 20.49 -3.36 -4.04
N LYS A 89 20.89 -2.43 -4.90
CA LYS A 89 22.30 -2.19 -5.25
C LYS A 89 23.15 -1.80 -4.03
N LYS A 90 22.55 -1.18 -3.03
CA LYS A 90 23.22 -0.78 -1.78
C LYS A 90 23.53 -1.94 -0.85
N TYR A 91 22.79 -3.05 -1.00
CA TYR A 91 22.84 -4.20 -0.09
C TYR A 91 22.99 -5.52 -0.86
N PRO A 92 24.12 -5.75 -1.56
CA PRO A 92 24.31 -6.92 -2.43
C PRO A 92 24.25 -8.26 -1.66
N GLN A 93 24.43 -8.24 -0.34
CA GLN A 93 24.35 -9.41 0.54
C GLN A 93 22.91 -9.77 0.93
N VAL A 94 21.92 -8.91 0.66
CA VAL A 94 20.53 -9.09 1.04
C VAL A 94 19.71 -9.56 -0.17
N ARG A 95 18.99 -10.65 0.01
CA ARG A 95 18.01 -11.10 -0.97
C ARG A 95 16.70 -10.34 -0.79
N LEU A 96 16.46 -9.37 -1.67
CA LEU A 96 15.25 -8.55 -1.68
C LEU A 96 14.21 -9.19 -2.62
N ILE A 97 13.04 -9.50 -2.09
CA ILE A 97 11.96 -10.17 -2.80
C ILE A 97 10.78 -9.22 -2.95
N PHE A 98 10.34 -9.01 -4.19
CA PHE A 98 9.06 -8.39 -4.47
C PHE A 98 7.98 -9.46 -4.38
N GLY A 99 7.20 -9.43 -3.31
CA GLY A 99 6.17 -10.41 -3.02
C GLY A 99 4.88 -10.15 -3.80
N ARG A 100 3.96 -11.08 -3.68
CA ARG A 100 2.63 -10.95 -4.26
C ARG A 100 1.84 -9.87 -3.50
N GLY A 101 1.20 -8.96 -4.21
CA GLY A 101 0.23 -8.01 -3.66
C GLY A 101 -1.05 -8.69 -3.18
N LEU A 102 -1.92 -7.95 -2.51
CA LEU A 102 -3.18 -8.49 -1.97
C LEU A 102 -4.09 -9.00 -3.11
N GLY A 103 -4.37 -8.18 -4.09
CA GLY A 103 -5.17 -8.57 -5.26
C GLY A 103 -6.51 -9.20 -4.88
N PHE A 104 -7.01 -10.11 -5.73
CA PHE A 104 -8.19 -10.91 -5.42
C PHE A 104 -7.82 -12.13 -4.54
N ASP A 105 -8.60 -12.30 -3.47
CA ASP A 105 -8.59 -13.48 -2.60
C ASP A 105 -9.99 -13.67 -2.02
N GLU A 106 -10.40 -14.92 -1.79
CA GLU A 106 -11.71 -15.22 -1.21
C GLU A 106 -11.93 -14.56 0.16
N SER A 107 -10.86 -14.37 0.93
CA SER A 107 -10.91 -13.62 2.19
C SER A 107 -11.39 -12.18 2.03
N LEU A 108 -11.15 -11.56 0.87
CA LEU A 108 -11.67 -10.22 0.57
C LEU A 108 -13.17 -10.23 0.32
N VAL A 109 -13.72 -11.31 -0.25
CA VAL A 109 -15.18 -11.45 -0.44
C VAL A 109 -15.87 -11.43 0.93
N ASP A 110 -15.37 -12.21 1.87
CA ASP A 110 -15.88 -12.24 3.24
C ASP A 110 -15.74 -10.89 3.93
N LEU A 111 -14.59 -10.23 3.77
CA LEU A 111 -14.36 -8.91 4.34
C LEU A 111 -15.32 -7.86 3.76
N VAL A 112 -15.53 -7.85 2.45
CA VAL A 112 -16.47 -6.93 1.80
C VAL A 112 -17.89 -7.19 2.26
N ASN A 113 -18.31 -8.45 2.34
CA ASN A 113 -19.62 -8.81 2.87
C ASN A 113 -19.81 -8.33 4.33
N HIS A 114 -18.80 -8.49 5.17
CA HIS A 114 -18.81 -7.97 6.53
C HIS A 114 -18.98 -6.43 6.55
N CYS A 115 -18.28 -5.71 5.68
CA CYS A 115 -18.40 -4.26 5.55
C CYS A 115 -19.83 -3.85 5.11
N ILE A 116 -20.43 -4.58 4.16
CA ILE A 116 -21.79 -4.33 3.70
C ILE A 116 -22.78 -4.49 4.88
N GLN A 117 -22.66 -5.57 5.62
CA GLN A 117 -23.53 -5.83 6.78
C GLN A 117 -23.37 -4.76 7.87
N ALA A 118 -22.12 -4.38 8.16
CA ALA A 118 -21.83 -3.33 9.14
C ALA A 118 -22.30 -1.94 8.70
N SER A 119 -22.62 -1.76 7.42
CA SER A 119 -23.11 -0.49 6.88
C SER A 119 -24.65 -0.36 6.87
N ALA A 120 -25.36 -1.37 7.35
CA ALA A 120 -26.84 -1.39 7.31
C ALA A 120 -27.49 -0.18 8.00
N ASP A 121 -26.89 0.30 9.09
CA ASP A 121 -27.40 1.42 9.88
C ASP A 121 -26.64 2.74 9.61
N CYS A 122 -25.84 2.80 8.55
CA CYS A 122 -25.15 4.03 8.18
C CYS A 122 -26.13 5.07 7.63
N SER A 123 -25.89 6.35 7.98
CA SER A 123 -26.66 7.48 7.49
C SER A 123 -26.49 7.69 5.99
N ASP A 124 -27.49 8.34 5.38
CA ASP A 124 -27.39 8.83 4.01
C ASP A 124 -26.17 9.76 3.86
N VAL A 125 -25.45 9.65 2.79
CA VAL A 125 -24.23 10.44 2.54
C VAL A 125 -24.49 11.97 2.62
N ARG A 126 -25.70 12.42 2.34
CA ARG A 126 -26.12 13.82 2.45
C ARG A 126 -26.17 14.34 3.89
N GLU A 127 -26.24 13.45 4.85
CA GLU A 127 -26.29 13.75 6.30
C GLU A 127 -24.92 13.66 6.96
N ILE A 128 -23.90 13.19 6.25
CA ILE A 128 -22.55 13.05 6.79
C ILE A 128 -21.89 14.43 6.94
N PRO A 129 -21.49 14.84 8.16
CA PRO A 129 -20.77 16.08 8.35
C PRO A 129 -19.39 15.97 7.71
N LEU A 130 -19.09 16.85 6.76
CA LEU A 130 -17.76 16.91 6.15
C LEU A 130 -16.80 17.69 7.07
N PRO A 131 -15.59 17.18 7.29
CA PRO A 131 -14.58 17.95 8.01
C PRO A 131 -14.19 19.20 7.21
N PRO A 132 -13.82 20.30 7.89
CA PRO A 132 -13.32 21.48 7.20
C PRO A 132 -12.12 21.14 6.30
N ARG A 133 -12.20 21.55 5.05
CA ARG A 133 -11.17 21.19 4.04
C ARG A 133 -9.79 21.76 4.38
N GLU A 134 -9.78 22.86 5.11
CA GLU A 134 -8.57 23.54 5.60
C GLU A 134 -7.74 22.68 6.56
N GLN A 135 -8.33 21.69 7.19
CA GLN A 135 -7.61 20.69 8.01
C GLN A 135 -6.72 19.77 7.17
N PHE A 136 -6.96 19.71 5.86
CA PHE A 136 -6.22 18.88 4.93
C PHE A 136 -5.52 19.77 3.91
N PRO A 137 -4.32 20.30 4.20
CA PRO A 137 -3.59 21.14 3.27
C PRO A 137 -3.25 20.35 2.01
N ILE A 138 -4.04 20.56 0.97
CA ILE A 138 -3.90 19.93 -0.32
C ILE A 138 -3.36 20.96 -1.28
N PRO A 139 -2.19 20.73 -1.93
CA PRO A 139 -1.69 21.62 -2.94
C PRO A 139 -2.72 21.85 -4.06
N PRO A 140 -2.75 23.03 -4.66
CA PRO A 140 -3.65 23.32 -5.78
C PRO A 140 -3.56 22.24 -6.87
N GLY A 141 -4.70 21.78 -7.37
CA GLY A 141 -4.80 20.78 -8.43
C GLY A 141 -4.63 19.33 -8.01
N GLN A 142 -4.36 19.01 -6.74
CA GLN A 142 -4.13 17.62 -6.29
C GLN A 142 -5.33 16.93 -5.63
N ALA A 143 -6.48 17.55 -5.56
CA ALA A 143 -7.65 16.99 -4.86
C ALA A 143 -8.89 16.83 -5.75
N VAL A 144 -8.71 16.86 -7.06
CA VAL A 144 -9.81 16.73 -7.99
C VAL A 144 -9.83 15.29 -8.52
N PHE A 145 -10.97 14.61 -8.37
CA PHE A 145 -11.22 13.39 -9.13
C PHE A 145 -11.43 13.79 -10.60
N VAL A 146 -10.47 13.45 -11.43
CA VAL A 146 -10.56 13.67 -12.88
C VAL A 146 -10.76 12.30 -13.52
N PRO A 147 -11.98 11.96 -13.91
CA PRO A 147 -12.20 10.75 -14.67
C PRO A 147 -11.49 10.88 -16.03
N MET A 148 -10.93 9.78 -16.51
CA MET A 148 -10.35 9.72 -17.85
C MET A 148 -11.46 9.87 -18.88
N ASP A 149 -11.20 10.64 -19.95
CA ASP A 149 -12.11 10.76 -21.08
C ASP A 149 -12.37 9.38 -21.71
N PRO A 150 -13.62 9.05 -22.11
CA PRO A 150 -13.93 7.75 -22.70
C PRO A 150 -13.12 7.37 -23.94
N GLU A 151 -12.75 8.36 -24.78
CA GLU A 151 -11.92 8.10 -25.97
C GLU A 151 -10.48 7.79 -25.57
N GLU A 152 -9.94 8.53 -24.59
CA GLU A 152 -8.63 8.25 -24.01
C GLU A 152 -8.61 6.87 -23.34
N ALA A 153 -9.62 6.55 -22.53
CA ALA A 153 -9.75 5.25 -21.87
C ALA A 153 -9.78 4.09 -22.88
N ALA A 154 -10.44 4.26 -24.02
CA ALA A 154 -10.51 3.25 -25.07
C ALA A 154 -9.12 2.93 -25.68
N VAL A 155 -8.23 3.90 -25.75
CA VAL A 155 -6.83 3.69 -26.21
C VAL A 155 -6.08 2.78 -25.24
N TYR A 156 -6.18 3.06 -23.93
CA TYR A 156 -5.55 2.23 -22.91
C TYR A 156 -6.13 0.81 -22.87
N GLN A 157 -7.44 0.65 -23.03
CA GLN A 157 -8.09 -0.66 -23.06
C GLN A 157 -7.68 -1.51 -24.28
N LYS A 158 -7.46 -0.89 -25.44
CA LYS A 158 -7.00 -1.60 -26.64
C LYS A 158 -5.54 -2.02 -26.56
N ASN A 159 -4.71 -1.22 -25.88
CA ASN A 159 -3.29 -1.49 -25.69
C ASN A 159 -3.02 -2.31 -24.42
N GLY A 160 -4.04 -2.58 -23.63
CA GLY A 160 -3.99 -3.42 -22.45
C GLY A 160 -3.64 -4.84 -22.85
N THR A 161 -2.37 -5.14 -22.83
CA THR A 161 -1.86 -6.51 -22.84
C THR A 161 -2.47 -7.22 -21.66
N GLY A 162 -3.11 -8.35 -21.90
CA GLY A 162 -3.56 -9.23 -20.84
C GLY A 162 -2.37 -9.61 -19.96
N LEU A 163 -2.33 -9.02 -18.76
CA LEU A 163 -1.49 -9.41 -17.65
C LEU A 163 -2.27 -10.39 -16.78
#